data_c1aec87c4ed6f41356615be4b085f9af
#
_entry.id   c1aec87c4ed6f41356615be4b085f9af
#
_cell.length_a   1.000
_cell.length_b   1.000
_cell.length_c   1.000
_cell.angle_alpha   90.00
_cell.angle_beta   90.00
_cell.angle_gamma   90.00
#
_symmetry.space_group_name_H-M   'P 1'
#
loop_
_entity.id
_entity.type
_entity.pdbx_description
1 polymer ?
#
loop_
_entity_poly.entity_id
_entity_poly.type
_entity_poly.pdbx_seq_one_letter_code
_entity_poly.pdbx_strand_id
1 'polypeptide(L)'
;MFILKLLKLLKFFLIFIFSYIIVCISIYTISGFLLISGIKPKFELIKHYQRNFYFYGGLRNIWQSKKECIDFDEDTIFIPKKSSCNFKNLEFDTTISFDKYGRYSEHILKNGPGVAVLGDSHAMGWGVNDHETFSAKLEKKINRPVYNLGVSGYGTLRELIRFEKSGLIEMVDT
;
A
#
# COMPACT_ATOMS: atom_id res chain seq x y z
N MET A 1 -42.48 3.23 -43.23
CA MET A 1 -42.50 4.45 -42.36
C MET A 1 -42.03 4.13 -40.93
N PHE A 2 -42.50 3.05 -40.31
CA PHE A 2 -42.14 2.64 -38.92
C PHE A 2 -40.62 2.33 -38.73
N ILE A 3 -40.04 1.51 -39.62
CA ILE A 3 -38.61 1.13 -39.57
C ILE A 3 -37.68 2.34 -39.65
N LEU A 4 -37.95 3.32 -40.49
CA LEU A 4 -37.16 4.54 -40.61
C LEU A 4 -37.20 5.40 -39.33
N LYS A 5 -38.34 5.45 -38.64
CA LYS A 5 -38.46 6.13 -37.34
C LYS A 5 -37.65 5.42 -36.27
N LEU A 6 -37.71 4.07 -36.25
CA LEU A 6 -36.94 3.24 -35.31
C LEU A 6 -35.42 3.41 -35.52
N LEU A 7 -34.95 3.41 -36.77
CA LEU A 7 -33.52 3.62 -37.10
C LEU A 7 -33.05 5.03 -36.68
N LYS A 8 -33.87 6.06 -36.85
CA LYS A 8 -33.55 7.41 -36.37
C LYS A 8 -33.44 7.45 -34.83
N LEU A 9 -34.37 6.83 -34.13
CA LEU A 9 -34.34 6.75 -32.66
C LEU A 9 -33.07 6.03 -32.16
N LEU A 10 -32.75 4.91 -32.79
CA LEU A 10 -31.53 4.15 -32.48
C LEU A 10 -30.27 5.00 -32.70
N LYS A 11 -30.20 5.76 -33.81
CA LYS A 11 -29.07 6.66 -34.08
C LYS A 11 -28.94 7.74 -33.01
N PHE A 12 -30.03 8.36 -32.59
CA PHE A 12 -30.02 9.36 -31.51
C PHE A 12 -29.54 8.75 -30.19
N PHE A 13 -29.99 7.55 -29.87
CA PHE A 13 -29.58 6.82 -28.67
C PHE A 13 -28.11 6.49 -28.67
N LEU A 14 -27.56 6.03 -29.78
CA LEU A 14 -26.13 5.76 -29.95
C LEU A 14 -25.28 7.05 -29.83
N ILE A 15 -25.72 8.15 -30.42
CA ILE A 15 -25.06 9.45 -30.29
C ILE A 15 -25.04 9.89 -28.82
N PHE A 16 -26.16 9.73 -28.11
CA PHE A 16 -26.26 10.08 -26.69
C PHE A 16 -25.29 9.25 -25.84
N ILE A 17 -25.25 7.93 -26.03
CA ILE A 17 -24.32 7.04 -25.32
C ILE A 17 -22.88 7.46 -25.61
N PHE A 18 -22.54 7.70 -26.89
CA PHE A 18 -21.18 8.06 -27.28
C PHE A 18 -20.77 9.41 -26.65
N SER A 19 -21.65 10.38 -26.68
CA SER A 19 -21.41 11.68 -26.02
C SER A 19 -21.22 11.53 -24.51
N TYR A 20 -22.00 10.69 -23.86
CA TYR A 20 -21.87 10.39 -22.43
C TYR A 20 -20.50 9.77 -22.10
N ILE A 21 -20.06 8.79 -22.91
CA ILE A 21 -18.75 8.16 -22.75
C ILE A 21 -17.61 9.18 -22.88
N ILE A 22 -17.70 10.08 -23.89
CA ILE A 22 -16.68 11.14 -24.08
C ILE A 22 -16.63 12.06 -22.86
N VAL A 23 -17.77 12.46 -22.32
CA VAL A 23 -17.84 13.31 -21.12
C VAL A 23 -17.19 12.61 -19.93
N CYS A 24 -17.49 11.32 -19.70
CA CYS A 24 -16.89 10.55 -18.62
C CYS A 24 -15.37 10.44 -18.76
N ILE A 25 -14.88 10.15 -19.97
CA ILE A 25 -13.43 10.08 -20.23
C ILE A 25 -12.79 11.46 -20.01
N SER A 26 -13.42 12.54 -20.46
CA SER A 26 -12.90 13.90 -20.27
C SER A 26 -12.81 14.29 -18.80
N ILE A 27 -13.82 13.99 -18.00
CA ILE A 27 -13.82 14.24 -16.56
C ILE A 27 -12.68 13.45 -15.89
N TYR A 28 -12.52 12.17 -16.26
CA TYR A 28 -11.48 11.31 -15.70
C TYR A 28 -10.07 11.84 -16.03
N THR A 29 -9.81 12.20 -17.30
CA THR A 29 -8.49 12.71 -17.75
C THR A 29 -8.17 14.07 -17.14
N ILE A 30 -9.15 14.99 -17.09
CA ILE A 30 -8.99 16.30 -16.45
C ILE A 30 -8.70 16.12 -14.95
N SER A 31 -9.42 15.22 -14.27
CA SER A 31 -9.19 14.93 -12.86
C SER A 31 -7.78 14.39 -12.60
N GLY A 32 -7.28 13.52 -13.49
CA GLY A 32 -5.89 13.03 -13.44
C GLY A 32 -4.86 14.15 -13.66
N PHE A 33 -5.09 15.01 -14.65
CA PHE A 33 -4.22 16.17 -14.91
C PHE A 33 -4.15 17.13 -13.71
N LEU A 34 -5.30 17.47 -13.11
CA LEU A 34 -5.37 18.31 -11.91
C LEU A 34 -4.62 17.69 -10.73
N LEU A 35 -4.70 16.35 -10.58
CA LEU A 35 -3.97 15.63 -9.53
C LEU A 35 -2.46 15.76 -9.72
N ILE A 36 -1.96 15.49 -10.92
CA ILE A 36 -0.53 15.58 -11.26
C ILE A 36 -0.01 17.02 -11.08
N SER A 37 -0.84 18.00 -11.43
CA SER A 37 -0.52 19.44 -11.25
C SER A 37 -0.63 19.93 -9.80
N GLY A 38 -1.00 19.07 -8.85
CA GLY A 38 -1.16 19.43 -7.43
C GLY A 38 -2.38 20.30 -7.12
N ILE A 39 -3.28 20.48 -8.08
CA ILE A 39 -4.48 21.33 -7.93
C ILE A 39 -5.57 20.55 -7.20
N LYS A 40 -6.03 21.09 -6.06
CA LYS A 40 -7.13 20.51 -5.28
C LYS A 40 -8.47 21.09 -5.75
N PRO A 41 -9.34 20.31 -6.41
CA PRO A 41 -10.63 20.78 -6.85
C PRO A 41 -11.58 21.04 -5.68
N LYS A 42 -12.48 22.00 -5.85
CA LYS A 42 -13.52 22.30 -4.86
C LYS A 42 -14.71 21.33 -4.92
N PHE A 43 -14.98 20.75 -6.09
CA PHE A 43 -16.13 19.89 -6.32
C PHE A 43 -15.86 18.43 -5.90
N GLU A 44 -16.76 17.87 -5.08
CA GLU A 44 -16.65 16.50 -4.57
C GLU A 44 -16.59 15.43 -5.68
N LEU A 45 -17.34 15.63 -6.76
CA LEU A 45 -17.31 14.74 -7.91
C LEU A 45 -15.90 14.63 -8.51
N ILE A 46 -15.21 15.76 -8.69
CA ILE A 46 -13.85 15.77 -9.26
C ILE A 46 -12.87 15.17 -8.26
N LYS A 47 -13.02 15.41 -6.96
CA LYS A 47 -12.21 14.74 -5.92
C LYS A 47 -12.37 13.22 -5.96
N HIS A 48 -13.60 12.73 -6.18
CA HIS A 48 -13.84 11.30 -6.33
C HIS A 48 -13.10 10.71 -7.53
N TYR A 49 -13.17 11.37 -8.70
CA TYR A 49 -12.42 10.93 -9.88
C TYR A 49 -10.91 11.05 -9.71
N GLN A 50 -10.40 12.09 -9.05
CA GLN A 50 -8.97 12.19 -8.69
C GLN A 50 -8.51 11.02 -7.82
N ARG A 51 -9.31 10.65 -6.81
CA ARG A 51 -9.02 9.51 -5.94
C ARG A 51 -8.94 8.21 -6.74
N ASN A 52 -9.94 7.97 -7.61
CA ASN A 52 -9.95 6.80 -8.47
C ASN A 52 -8.75 6.78 -9.43
N PHE A 53 -8.41 7.90 -10.04
CA PHE A 53 -7.24 8.01 -10.90
C PHE A 53 -5.95 7.70 -10.16
N TYR A 54 -5.80 8.18 -8.93
CA TYR A 54 -4.64 7.91 -8.10
C TYR A 54 -4.52 6.42 -7.72
N PHE A 55 -5.62 5.80 -7.31
CA PHE A 55 -5.62 4.40 -6.88
C PHE A 55 -5.45 3.42 -8.04
N TYR A 56 -6.10 3.66 -9.17
CA TYR A 56 -6.15 2.73 -10.29
C TYR A 56 -5.22 3.11 -11.45
N GLY A 57 -4.76 4.34 -11.50
CA GLY A 57 -3.86 4.86 -12.54
C GLY A 57 -2.37 4.53 -12.34
N GLY A 58 -2.03 3.73 -11.33
CA GLY A 58 -0.64 3.30 -11.09
C GLY A 58 0.27 4.39 -10.51
N LEU A 59 -0.28 5.50 -10.03
CA LEU A 59 0.50 6.59 -9.43
C LEU A 59 0.88 6.34 -7.97
N ARG A 60 0.27 5.35 -7.35
CA ARG A 60 0.53 5.01 -5.95
C ARG A 60 1.78 4.14 -5.84
N ASN A 61 2.72 4.56 -5.00
CA ASN A 61 3.83 3.72 -4.62
C ASN A 61 3.33 2.61 -3.69
N ILE A 62 3.51 1.37 -4.11
CA ILE A 62 3.19 0.19 -3.29
C ILE A 62 4.47 -0.59 -2.99
N TRP A 63 4.48 -1.28 -1.86
CA TRP A 63 5.62 -2.05 -1.39
C TRP A 63 6.14 -3.03 -2.46
N GLN A 64 5.24 -3.80 -3.04
CA GLN A 64 5.55 -4.88 -3.98
C GLN A 64 6.12 -4.40 -5.33
N SER A 65 6.01 -3.13 -5.65
CA SER A 65 6.55 -2.56 -6.89
C SER A 65 7.99 -2.06 -6.78
N LYS A 66 8.55 -1.98 -5.56
CA LYS A 66 9.90 -1.44 -5.31
C LYS A 66 10.94 -2.54 -5.20
N LYS A 67 11.59 -2.86 -6.31
CA LYS A 67 12.63 -3.90 -6.40
C LYS A 67 13.83 -3.65 -5.49
N GLU A 68 14.10 -2.41 -5.14
CA GLU A 68 15.15 -2.05 -4.18
C GLU A 68 14.80 -2.40 -2.73
N CYS A 69 13.52 -2.64 -2.44
CA CYS A 69 13.00 -2.89 -1.09
C CYS A 69 12.64 -4.35 -0.84
N ILE A 70 12.53 -5.15 -1.90
CA ILE A 70 12.11 -6.55 -1.83
C ILE A 70 13.07 -7.47 -2.59
N ASP A 71 13.19 -8.70 -2.12
CA ASP A 71 13.79 -9.83 -2.84
C ASP A 71 12.73 -10.88 -3.15
N PHE A 72 12.99 -11.68 -4.19
CA PHE A 72 12.18 -12.86 -4.47
C PHE A 72 12.47 -13.95 -3.42
N ASP A 73 11.42 -14.65 -3.00
CA ASP A 73 11.50 -15.81 -2.12
C ASP A 73 10.50 -16.87 -2.61
N GLU A 74 10.93 -18.12 -2.73
CA GLU A 74 10.13 -19.20 -3.30
C GLU A 74 8.87 -19.53 -2.50
N ASP A 75 8.93 -19.40 -1.17
CA ASP A 75 7.82 -19.77 -0.27
C ASP A 75 6.84 -18.61 -0.05
N THR A 76 7.36 -17.39 0.06
CA THR A 76 6.55 -16.20 0.36
C THR A 76 6.36 -15.28 -0.83
N ILE A 77 6.93 -15.63 -2.02
CA ILE A 77 6.97 -14.87 -3.28
C ILE A 77 7.92 -13.67 -3.17
N PHE A 78 7.92 -12.93 -2.10
CA PHE A 78 8.84 -11.83 -1.84
C PHE A 78 9.09 -11.65 -0.34
N ILE A 79 10.27 -11.17 -0.01
CA ILE A 79 10.68 -10.80 1.35
C ILE A 79 11.24 -9.37 1.34
N PRO A 80 11.17 -8.64 2.47
CA PRO A 80 11.85 -7.36 2.60
C PRO A 80 13.36 -7.52 2.54
N LYS A 81 14.01 -6.65 1.76
CA LYS A 81 15.46 -6.45 1.81
C LYS A 81 15.87 -5.78 3.11
N LYS A 82 17.09 -6.07 3.57
CA LYS A 82 17.76 -5.31 4.65
C LYS A 82 18.17 -3.95 4.10
N SER A 83 17.23 -3.05 4.00
CA SER A 83 17.40 -1.74 3.37
C SER A 83 16.43 -0.73 3.95
N SER A 84 16.65 0.53 3.61
CA SER A 84 15.76 1.63 3.95
C SER A 84 15.15 2.20 2.67
N CYS A 85 13.84 2.26 2.60
CA CYS A 85 13.09 2.66 1.41
C CYS A 85 12.12 3.78 1.72
N ASN A 86 12.13 4.81 0.88
CA ASN A 86 11.17 5.91 0.99
C ASN A 86 9.93 5.64 0.13
N PHE A 87 8.75 5.90 0.71
CA PHE A 87 7.45 5.79 0.05
C PHE A 87 6.70 7.10 0.16
N LYS A 88 6.66 7.83 -0.95
CA LYS A 88 5.92 9.08 -1.06
C LYS A 88 4.61 8.84 -1.81
N ASN A 89 3.51 9.01 -1.09
CA ASN A 89 2.15 8.93 -1.59
C ASN A 89 1.39 10.23 -1.27
N LEU A 90 0.14 10.37 -1.70
CA LEU A 90 -0.67 11.54 -1.33
C LEU A 90 -1.00 11.58 0.16
N GLU A 91 -1.10 10.40 0.78
CA GLU A 91 -1.51 10.23 2.16
C GLU A 91 -0.34 10.35 3.14
N PHE A 92 0.87 10.00 2.69
CA PHE A 92 2.06 9.95 3.55
C PHE A 92 3.36 10.09 2.76
N ASP A 93 4.41 10.51 3.46
CA ASP A 93 5.81 10.45 3.01
C ASP A 93 6.60 9.81 4.14
N THR A 94 7.00 8.54 3.96
CA THR A 94 7.56 7.71 5.04
C THR A 94 8.76 6.93 4.59
N THR A 95 9.68 6.73 5.51
CA THR A 95 10.79 5.80 5.35
C THR A 95 10.50 4.51 6.11
N ILE A 96 10.63 3.40 5.42
CA ILE A 96 10.42 2.05 5.93
C ILE A 96 11.74 1.30 5.81
N SER A 97 12.29 0.90 6.93
CA SER A 97 13.57 0.19 7.00
C SER A 97 13.39 -1.22 7.54
N PHE A 98 14.14 -2.17 7.00
CA PHE A 98 14.22 -3.53 7.49
C PHE A 98 15.66 -3.91 7.80
N ASP A 99 15.85 -4.63 8.88
CA ASP A 99 17.08 -5.29 9.24
C ASP A 99 16.91 -6.83 9.31
N LYS A 100 17.85 -7.53 9.91
CA LYS A 100 17.78 -8.99 10.08
C LYS A 100 16.68 -9.46 11.02
N TYR A 101 16.13 -8.57 11.85
CA TYR A 101 15.11 -8.88 12.86
C TYR A 101 13.70 -8.45 12.43
N GLY A 102 13.53 -7.92 11.23
CA GLY A 102 12.27 -7.44 10.71
C GLY A 102 12.27 -5.95 10.45
N ARG A 103 11.13 -5.28 10.58
CA ARG A 103 11.07 -3.83 10.45
C ARG A 103 11.87 -3.17 11.56
N TYR A 104 12.73 -2.24 11.15
CA TYR A 104 13.64 -1.56 12.07
C TYR A 104 12.87 -0.85 13.20
N SER A 105 13.35 -1.06 14.41
CA SER A 105 13.08 -0.22 15.58
C SER A 105 14.42 0.22 16.18
N GLU A 106 14.41 1.12 17.15
CA GLU A 106 15.67 1.55 17.79
C GLU A 106 16.37 0.41 18.56
N HIS A 107 15.69 -0.70 18.71
CA HIS A 107 16.15 -1.95 19.35
C HIS A 107 16.96 -1.68 20.61
N ILE A 108 16.34 -0.99 21.54
CA ILE A 108 16.97 -0.51 22.78
C ILE A 108 17.55 -1.70 23.56
N LEU A 109 16.94 -2.87 23.44
CA LEU A 109 17.39 -4.10 24.09
C LEU A 109 17.34 -5.25 23.10
N LYS A 110 18.51 -5.76 22.70
CA LYS A 110 18.59 -6.91 21.78
C LYS A 110 18.88 -8.24 22.50
N ASN A 111 18.97 -8.22 23.81
CA ASN A 111 19.31 -9.40 24.61
C ASN A 111 18.13 -9.76 25.53
N GLY A 112 17.61 -10.94 25.35
CA GLY A 112 16.51 -11.50 26.15
C GLY A 112 15.29 -11.87 25.33
N PRO A 113 14.34 -12.58 25.95
CA PRO A 113 13.12 -12.99 25.27
C PRO A 113 12.30 -11.79 24.86
N GLY A 114 11.93 -11.75 23.58
CA GLY A 114 11.19 -10.67 22.96
C GLY A 114 9.75 -11.03 22.62
N VAL A 115 9.10 -10.15 21.88
CA VAL A 115 7.76 -10.34 21.31
C VAL A 115 7.88 -10.32 19.81
N ALA A 116 7.35 -11.33 19.10
CA ALA A 116 7.21 -11.29 17.66
C ALA A 116 5.85 -10.70 17.27
N VAL A 117 5.87 -9.77 16.34
CA VAL A 117 4.67 -9.20 15.73
C VAL A 117 4.58 -9.73 14.30
N LEU A 118 3.56 -10.54 14.04
CA LEU A 118 3.25 -11.07 12.71
C LEU A 118 2.07 -10.30 12.13
N GLY A 119 1.99 -10.26 10.80
CA GLY A 119 0.85 -9.66 10.14
C GLY A 119 1.19 -9.01 8.79
N ASP A 120 0.21 -8.33 8.26
CA ASP A 120 0.20 -7.67 6.96
C ASP A 120 0.72 -6.21 7.01
N SER A 121 0.17 -5.37 6.16
CA SER A 121 0.50 -3.94 6.10
C SER A 121 0.21 -3.17 7.39
N HIS A 122 -0.78 -3.60 8.16
CA HIS A 122 -1.11 -2.96 9.44
C HIS A 122 -0.05 -3.28 10.49
N ALA A 123 0.34 -4.54 10.61
CA ALA A 123 1.43 -4.94 11.50
C ALA A 123 2.77 -4.32 11.09
N MET A 124 3.06 -4.33 9.78
CA MET A 124 4.24 -3.64 9.24
C MET A 124 4.25 -2.16 9.59
N GLY A 125 3.09 -1.52 9.71
CA GLY A 125 2.96 -0.07 9.88
C GLY A 125 3.15 0.67 8.55
N TRP A 126 2.42 0.25 7.51
CA TRP A 126 2.40 0.94 6.23
C TRP A 126 1.91 2.38 6.38
N GLY A 127 2.69 3.33 5.88
CA GLY A 127 2.33 4.76 5.92
C GLY A 127 2.81 5.52 7.16
N VAL A 128 3.59 4.89 8.06
CA VAL A 128 4.24 5.57 9.19
C VAL A 128 5.74 5.29 9.19
N ASN A 129 6.53 6.18 9.79
CA ASN A 129 7.98 6.00 9.93
C ASN A 129 8.32 4.89 10.93
N ASP A 130 9.57 4.42 10.92
CA ASP A 130 9.99 3.28 11.73
C ASP A 130 9.70 3.45 13.23
N HIS A 131 9.99 4.62 13.78
CA HIS A 131 9.76 4.93 15.20
C HIS A 131 8.28 5.18 15.57
N GLU A 132 7.42 5.34 14.57
CA GLU A 132 5.98 5.60 14.75
C GLU A 132 5.15 4.32 14.78
N THR A 133 5.73 3.18 14.39
CA THR A 133 5.03 1.89 14.40
C THR A 133 4.54 1.53 15.82
N PHE A 134 3.44 0.78 15.90
CA PHE A 134 2.98 0.31 17.20
C PHE A 134 3.99 -0.64 17.87
N SER A 135 4.71 -1.43 17.07
CA SER A 135 5.76 -2.33 17.56
C SER A 135 6.92 -1.56 18.19
N ALA A 136 7.41 -0.50 17.55
CA ALA A 136 8.44 0.36 18.13
C ALA A 136 7.98 1.06 19.43
N LYS A 137 6.70 1.49 19.46
CA LYS A 137 6.10 2.07 20.68
C LYS A 137 5.90 1.03 21.78
N LEU A 138 5.49 -0.19 21.41
CA LEU A 138 5.37 -1.30 22.34
C LEU A 138 6.73 -1.64 22.96
N GLU A 139 7.78 -1.76 22.13
CA GLU A 139 9.15 -2.02 22.58
C GLU A 139 9.58 -1.04 23.67
N LYS A 140 9.39 0.25 23.44
CA LYS A 140 9.69 1.29 24.44
C LYS A 140 8.85 1.15 25.71
N LYS A 141 7.58 0.79 25.56
CA LYS A 141 6.64 0.70 26.70
C LYS A 141 6.94 -0.50 27.61
N ILE A 142 7.25 -1.66 27.00
CA ILE A 142 7.49 -2.89 27.79
C ILE A 142 8.97 -3.08 28.15
N ASN A 143 9.85 -2.26 27.60
CA ASN A 143 11.31 -2.32 27.76
C ASN A 143 11.87 -3.72 27.44
N ARG A 144 11.37 -4.32 26.34
CA ARG A 144 11.77 -5.64 25.82
C ARG A 144 11.82 -5.58 24.29
N PRO A 145 12.65 -6.41 23.63
CA PRO A 145 12.69 -6.46 22.17
C PRO A 145 11.32 -6.76 21.56
N VAL A 146 10.96 -6.04 20.50
CA VAL A 146 9.75 -6.32 19.71
C VAL A 146 10.16 -6.47 18.24
N TYR A 147 10.11 -7.69 17.75
CA TYR A 147 10.50 -8.06 16.39
C TYR A 147 9.30 -7.96 15.46
N ASN A 148 9.25 -6.92 14.65
CA ASN A 148 8.14 -6.70 13.72
C ASN A 148 8.41 -7.40 12.39
N LEU A 149 7.82 -8.56 12.19
CA LEU A 149 7.89 -9.35 10.97
C LEU A 149 6.74 -9.06 9.98
N GLY A 150 5.89 -8.07 10.25
CA GLY A 150 4.80 -7.69 9.37
C GLY A 150 5.28 -7.29 7.98
N VAL A 151 4.57 -7.72 6.94
CA VAL A 151 4.88 -7.41 5.54
C VAL A 151 3.61 -7.12 4.75
N SER A 152 3.56 -5.96 4.11
CA SER A 152 2.41 -5.57 3.29
C SER A 152 2.13 -6.60 2.18
N GLY A 153 0.89 -7.09 2.14
CA GLY A 153 0.43 -8.08 1.17
C GLY A 153 0.62 -9.53 1.59
N TYR A 154 1.08 -9.78 2.82
CA TYR A 154 1.08 -11.12 3.38
C TYR A 154 -0.32 -11.51 3.89
N GLY A 155 -0.59 -12.80 3.92
CA GLY A 155 -1.66 -13.43 4.66
C GLY A 155 -1.08 -14.44 5.62
N THR A 156 -1.89 -14.98 6.50
CA THR A 156 -1.50 -15.81 7.65
C THR A 156 -0.46 -16.89 7.35
N LEU A 157 -0.59 -17.60 6.23
CA LEU A 157 0.38 -18.63 5.86
C LEU A 157 1.79 -18.06 5.63
N ARG A 158 1.91 -16.95 4.88
CA ARG A 158 3.21 -16.31 4.63
C ARG A 158 3.80 -15.67 5.88
N GLU A 159 2.96 -15.18 6.77
CA GLU A 159 3.36 -14.64 8.06
C GLU A 159 4.01 -15.72 8.92
N LEU A 160 3.40 -16.91 8.96
CA LEU A 160 3.94 -18.07 9.69
C LEU A 160 5.26 -18.55 9.07
N ILE A 161 5.31 -18.76 7.75
CA ILE A 161 6.54 -19.16 7.05
C ILE A 161 7.67 -18.17 7.31
N ARG A 162 7.37 -16.86 7.27
CA ARG A 162 8.35 -15.83 7.58
C ARG A 162 8.86 -15.92 9.02
N PHE A 163 7.98 -16.19 9.97
CA PHE A 163 8.37 -16.35 11.36
C PHE A 163 9.29 -17.56 11.55
N GLU A 164 8.93 -18.72 10.98
CA GLU A 164 9.74 -19.93 11.02
C GLU A 164 11.15 -19.73 10.42
N LYS A 165 11.23 -19.03 9.28
CA LYS A 165 12.49 -18.69 8.62
C LYS A 165 13.31 -17.60 9.30
N SER A 166 12.72 -16.83 10.20
CA SER A 166 13.38 -15.68 10.83
C SER A 166 14.50 -16.04 11.81
N GLY A 167 14.48 -17.26 12.33
CA GLY A 167 15.36 -17.70 13.43
C GLY A 167 15.03 -17.06 14.78
N LEU A 168 13.85 -16.44 14.92
CA LEU A 168 13.44 -15.76 16.15
C LEU A 168 12.67 -16.66 17.11
N ILE A 169 12.34 -17.90 16.74
CA ILE A 169 11.51 -18.81 17.54
C ILE A 169 12.05 -18.98 18.98
N GLU A 170 13.37 -19.11 19.12
CA GLU A 170 14.03 -19.25 20.42
C GLU A 170 14.26 -17.90 21.15
N MET A 171 14.01 -16.81 20.46
CA MET A 171 14.25 -15.45 20.97
C MET A 171 12.96 -14.77 21.47
N VAL A 172 11.83 -15.42 21.32
CA VAL A 172 10.53 -14.87 21.72
C VAL A 172 9.80 -15.79 22.69
N ASP A 173 9.03 -15.22 23.58
CA ASP A 173 8.21 -15.93 24.56
C ASP A 173 6.70 -15.62 24.43
N THR A 174 6.35 -14.75 23.47
CA THR A 174 4.96 -14.32 23.20
C THR A 174 4.78 -14.00 21.72
#